data_1afe41cf62f24c87a1b3d797e8b482b2
#
_entry.id   1afe41cf62f24c87a1b3d797e8b482b2
#
_cell.length_a   1.000
_cell.length_b   1.000
_cell.length_c   1.000
_cell.angle_alpha   90.00
_cell.angle_beta   90.00
_cell.angle_gamma   90.00
#
_symmetry.space_group_name_H-M   'P 1'
#
loop_
_entity.id
_entity.type
_entity.pdbx_description
1 polymer ?
#
loop_
_entity_poly.entity_id
_entity_poly.type
_entity_poly.pdbx_seq_one_letter_code
_entity_poly.pdbx_strand_id
1 'polypeptide(L)'
;KIAHTRIFTGTTTAINSRLHLFNLKHFTLAIIDEASQILEPDLVGILSARHDRSNAIDKFILIGDYKQLPAIAQQEEEEARVDDPLLQSIGLNDCRNSLFERLYKQSKEDFRSILHKQGRMHPAISEFPNQTFYYREQLEPVPLPHQEECLPYASAPAPQDNLDKLIQSRRMVFIPADAPDNLAYSEKTNINEARIVAALLERIYRMTSGTFDA
;
A
#
# COMPACT_ATOMS: atom_id res chain seq x y z
N LYS A 1 20.28 29.66 2.75
CA LYS A 1 20.36 28.16 2.71
C LYS A 1 19.42 27.56 1.66
N ILE A 2 18.14 27.96 1.56
CA ILE A 2 17.15 27.39 0.62
C ILE A 2 17.63 27.43 -0.84
N ALA A 3 18.16 28.55 -1.29
CA ALA A 3 18.60 28.72 -2.69
C ALA A 3 19.67 27.71 -3.15
N HIS A 4 20.52 27.25 -2.24
CA HIS A 4 21.62 26.32 -2.54
C HIS A 4 21.27 24.84 -2.23
N THR A 5 20.19 24.58 -1.51
CA THR A 5 19.76 23.21 -1.22
C THR A 5 19.16 22.58 -2.48
N ARG A 6 19.66 21.42 -2.87
CA ARG A 6 19.25 20.75 -4.11
C ARG A 6 18.09 19.80 -3.93
N ILE A 7 17.96 19.19 -2.76
CA ILE A 7 16.96 18.18 -2.44
C ILE A 7 16.14 18.67 -1.24
N PHE A 8 14.82 18.64 -1.39
CA PHE A 8 13.86 18.91 -0.34
C PHE A 8 13.00 17.65 -0.17
N THR A 9 12.76 17.29 1.06
CA THR A 9 11.88 16.15 1.40
C THR A 9 10.87 16.59 2.44
N GLY A 10 9.67 16.00 2.40
CA GLY A 10 8.63 16.28 3.37
C GLY A 10 7.38 15.46 3.06
N THR A 11 6.46 15.39 4.00
CA THR A 11 5.11 14.88 3.74
C THR A 11 4.30 15.88 2.91
N THR A 12 3.28 15.43 2.22
CA THR A 12 2.37 16.30 1.46
C THR A 12 1.77 17.40 2.34
N THR A 13 1.34 17.06 3.56
CA THR A 13 0.84 18.03 4.55
C THR A 13 1.88 19.08 4.91
N ALA A 14 3.13 18.68 5.13
CA ALA A 14 4.22 19.61 5.46
C ALA A 14 4.55 20.55 4.29
N ILE A 15 4.49 20.08 3.06
CA ILE A 15 4.73 20.89 1.86
C ILE A 15 3.52 21.81 1.61
N ASN A 16 2.28 21.32 1.68
CA ASN A 16 1.08 22.13 1.51
C ASN A 16 1.00 23.28 2.52
N SER A 17 1.42 23.07 3.77
CA SER A 17 1.48 24.15 4.77
C SER A 17 2.57 25.19 4.49
N ARG A 18 3.43 24.96 3.50
CA ARG A 18 4.59 25.81 3.15
C ARG A 18 4.72 26.09 1.66
N LEU A 19 3.62 26.20 0.93
CA LEU A 19 3.61 26.46 -0.52
C LEU A 19 4.41 27.72 -0.91
N HIS A 20 4.61 28.68 0.01
CA HIS A 20 5.47 29.84 -0.21
C HIS A 20 6.94 29.48 -0.54
N LEU A 21 7.40 28.25 -0.23
CA LEU A 21 8.73 27.77 -0.63
C LEU A 21 8.90 27.76 -2.15
N PHE A 22 7.83 27.52 -2.88
CA PHE A 22 7.83 27.53 -4.34
C PHE A 22 8.06 28.93 -4.94
N ASN A 23 7.74 29.98 -4.19
CA ASN A 23 8.09 31.35 -4.59
C ASN A 23 9.60 31.63 -4.47
N LEU A 24 10.30 30.87 -3.63
CA LEU A 24 11.72 31.06 -3.35
C LEU A 24 12.62 30.21 -4.24
N LYS A 25 12.10 29.18 -4.84
CA LYS A 25 12.89 28.23 -5.63
C LYS A 25 12.05 27.47 -6.64
N HIS A 26 12.60 27.37 -7.85
CA HIS A 26 12.11 26.50 -8.92
C HIS A 26 12.73 25.10 -8.78
N PHE A 27 11.96 24.08 -9.10
CA PHE A 27 12.36 22.67 -9.02
C PHE A 27 12.24 22.00 -10.38
N THR A 28 13.25 21.26 -10.79
CA THR A 28 13.24 20.52 -12.06
C THR A 28 12.45 19.24 -11.99
N LEU A 29 12.31 18.65 -10.78
CA LEU A 29 11.64 17.37 -10.59
C LEU A 29 11.03 17.29 -9.20
N ALA A 30 9.79 16.80 -9.12
CA ALA A 30 9.18 16.30 -7.91
C ALA A 30 8.92 14.78 -8.04
N ILE A 31 9.30 14.03 -7.02
CA ILE A 31 9.01 12.60 -6.89
C ILE A 31 8.04 12.44 -5.73
N ILE A 32 6.89 11.84 -5.99
CA ILE A 32 5.84 11.62 -5.00
C ILE A 32 5.67 10.11 -4.85
N ASP A 33 6.09 9.62 -3.71
CA ASP A 33 5.99 8.21 -3.35
C ASP A 33 4.64 7.93 -2.67
N GLU A 34 4.16 6.68 -2.78
CA GLU A 34 2.83 6.24 -2.30
C GLU A 34 1.69 7.13 -2.81
N ALA A 35 1.81 7.62 -4.05
CA ALA A 35 0.88 8.59 -4.62
C ALA A 35 -0.55 8.04 -4.79
N SER A 36 -0.73 6.72 -4.80
CA SER A 36 -2.04 6.06 -4.78
C SER A 36 -2.79 6.21 -3.44
N GLN A 37 -2.08 6.53 -2.36
CA GLN A 37 -2.64 6.75 -1.03
C GLN A 37 -2.87 8.24 -0.71
N ILE A 38 -2.72 9.12 -1.70
CA ILE A 38 -2.90 10.56 -1.54
C ILE A 38 -4.11 11.00 -2.36
N LEU A 39 -5.06 11.65 -1.71
CA LEU A 39 -6.22 12.22 -2.41
C LEU A 39 -5.78 13.32 -3.38
N GLU A 40 -6.45 13.42 -4.51
CA GLU A 40 -6.10 14.40 -5.54
C GLU A 40 -6.07 15.84 -5.01
N PRO A 41 -7.03 16.32 -4.18
CA PRO A 41 -6.97 17.66 -3.61
C PRO A 41 -5.70 17.95 -2.81
N ASP A 42 -5.12 16.96 -2.14
CA ASP A 42 -3.90 17.13 -1.35
C ASP A 42 -2.64 17.35 -2.23
N LEU A 43 -2.70 16.98 -3.50
CA LEU A 43 -1.61 17.17 -4.45
C LEU A 43 -1.76 18.42 -5.31
N VAL A 44 -2.98 18.86 -5.58
CA VAL A 44 -3.25 19.98 -6.51
C VAL A 44 -2.50 21.25 -6.11
N GLY A 45 -2.44 21.57 -4.83
CA GLY A 45 -1.71 22.76 -4.33
C GLY A 45 -0.21 22.70 -4.68
N ILE A 46 0.40 21.52 -4.55
CA ILE A 46 1.83 21.30 -4.85
C ILE A 46 2.05 21.32 -6.37
N LEU A 47 1.21 20.61 -7.14
CA LEU A 47 1.38 20.46 -8.58
C LEU A 47 1.09 21.75 -9.35
N SER A 48 0.19 22.60 -8.82
CA SER A 48 -0.16 23.89 -9.41
C SER A 48 0.67 25.07 -8.91
N ALA A 49 1.66 24.80 -8.02
CA ALA A 49 2.50 25.85 -7.46
C ALA A 49 3.23 26.66 -8.55
N ARG A 50 3.40 27.94 -8.30
CA ARG A 50 4.05 28.86 -9.25
C ARG A 50 5.34 29.41 -8.69
N HIS A 51 6.29 29.63 -9.62
CA HIS A 51 7.51 30.37 -9.37
C HIS A 51 7.55 31.51 -10.41
N ASP A 52 7.43 32.75 -9.93
CA ASP A 52 7.20 33.91 -10.77
C ASP A 52 5.97 33.73 -11.68
N ARG A 53 6.16 33.69 -12.99
CA ARG A 53 5.09 33.52 -13.99
C ARG A 53 5.00 32.11 -14.57
N SER A 54 5.86 31.19 -14.12
CA SER A 54 5.96 29.83 -14.62
C SER A 54 5.50 28.78 -13.58
N ASN A 55 5.45 27.52 -13.97
CA ASN A 55 5.29 26.44 -13.01
C ASN A 55 6.51 26.38 -12.09
N ALA A 56 6.29 26.12 -10.82
CA ALA A 56 7.38 25.97 -9.85
C ALA A 56 8.11 24.63 -9.99
N ILE A 57 7.48 23.66 -10.65
CA ILE A 57 8.02 22.31 -10.86
C ILE A 57 7.85 21.95 -12.33
N ASP A 58 8.94 21.50 -12.99
CA ASP A 58 8.92 21.17 -14.41
C ASP A 58 8.32 19.79 -14.69
N LYS A 59 8.65 18.79 -13.86
CA LYS A 59 8.29 17.39 -14.07
C LYS A 59 7.87 16.74 -12.76
N PHE A 60 6.96 15.77 -12.88
CA PHE A 60 6.51 14.91 -11.78
C PHE A 60 6.74 13.45 -12.10
N ILE A 61 7.13 12.70 -11.08
CA ILE A 61 7.11 11.24 -11.08
C ILE A 61 6.20 10.84 -9.92
N LEU A 62 5.12 10.16 -10.22
CA LEU A 62 4.21 9.58 -9.24
C LEU A 62 4.54 8.09 -9.13
N ILE A 63 4.82 7.63 -7.93
CA ILE A 63 5.10 6.24 -7.61
C ILE A 63 3.96 5.77 -6.70
N GLY A 64 3.38 4.61 -7.00
CA GLY A 64 2.26 4.10 -6.21
C GLY A 64 1.72 2.79 -6.76
N ASP A 65 0.73 2.27 -6.07
CA ASP A 65 0.02 1.05 -6.45
C ASP A 65 -1.48 1.20 -6.10
N TYR A 66 -2.29 1.46 -7.11
CA TYR A 66 -3.74 1.68 -6.93
C TYR A 66 -4.51 0.38 -6.62
N LYS A 67 -3.85 -0.79 -6.67
CA LYS A 67 -4.43 -2.08 -6.28
C LYS A 67 -4.23 -2.39 -4.79
N GLN A 68 -3.42 -1.58 -4.09
CA GLN A 68 -3.31 -1.61 -2.64
C GLN A 68 -4.42 -0.77 -1.99
N LEU A 69 -4.38 -0.63 -0.66
CA LEU A 69 -5.38 0.16 0.06
C LEU A 69 -5.39 1.60 -0.44
N PRO A 70 -6.57 2.14 -0.76
CA PRO A 70 -6.70 3.50 -1.24
C PRO A 70 -6.46 4.53 -0.13
N ALA A 71 -6.40 5.80 -0.51
CA ALA A 71 -6.44 6.91 0.43
C ALA A 71 -7.72 6.86 1.28
N ILE A 72 -7.61 7.22 2.56
CA ILE A 72 -8.77 7.34 3.44
C ILE A 72 -9.51 8.64 3.12
N ALA A 73 -10.67 8.55 2.50
CA ALA A 73 -11.57 9.67 2.31
C ALA A 73 -12.56 9.74 3.47
N GLN A 74 -12.82 10.96 3.95
CA GLN A 74 -13.80 11.20 5.01
C GLN A 74 -15.19 11.49 4.45
N GLN A 75 -15.26 11.87 3.17
CA GLN A 75 -16.53 12.16 2.51
C GLN A 75 -17.24 10.88 2.09
N GLU A 76 -18.55 10.91 2.20
CA GLU A 76 -19.42 9.89 1.63
C GLU A 76 -19.42 9.95 0.10
N GLU A 77 -19.88 8.88 -0.54
CA GLU A 77 -19.86 8.76 -2.00
C GLU A 77 -20.64 9.87 -2.71
N GLU A 78 -21.79 10.22 -2.18
CA GLU A 78 -22.64 11.25 -2.75
C GLU A 78 -22.00 12.65 -2.68
N GLU A 79 -21.27 12.94 -1.61
CA GLU A 79 -20.57 14.21 -1.40
C GLU A 79 -19.28 14.33 -2.24
N ALA A 80 -18.66 13.20 -2.54
CA ALA A 80 -17.41 13.15 -3.28
C ALA A 80 -17.61 13.13 -4.81
N ARG A 81 -18.84 12.91 -5.26
CA ARG A 81 -19.19 12.83 -6.67
C ARG A 81 -18.96 14.16 -7.38
N VAL A 82 -18.39 14.09 -8.57
CA VAL A 82 -18.13 15.24 -9.42
C VAL A 82 -19.16 15.29 -10.55
N ASP A 83 -19.96 16.35 -10.60
CA ASP A 83 -21.01 16.56 -11.61
C ASP A 83 -20.62 17.56 -12.71
N ASP A 84 -19.46 18.24 -12.60
CA ASP A 84 -18.97 19.17 -13.61
C ASP A 84 -18.50 18.41 -14.86
N PRO A 85 -19.08 18.68 -16.06
CA PRO A 85 -18.75 17.96 -17.29
C PRO A 85 -17.28 18.14 -17.73
N LEU A 86 -16.65 19.28 -17.41
CA LEU A 86 -15.25 19.54 -17.75
C LEU A 86 -14.33 18.68 -16.90
N LEU A 87 -14.61 18.57 -15.59
CA LEU A 87 -13.86 17.72 -14.69
C LEU A 87 -14.07 16.23 -15.02
N GLN A 88 -15.29 15.84 -15.37
CA GLN A 88 -15.56 14.48 -15.83
C GLN A 88 -14.81 14.16 -17.14
N SER A 89 -14.66 15.12 -18.06
CA SER A 89 -13.93 14.91 -19.32
C SER A 89 -12.46 14.59 -19.13
N ILE A 90 -11.86 15.02 -18.02
CA ILE A 90 -10.50 14.66 -17.61
C ILE A 90 -10.49 13.46 -16.65
N GLY A 91 -11.63 12.74 -16.50
CA GLY A 91 -11.80 11.54 -15.70
C GLY A 91 -11.89 11.74 -14.20
N LEU A 92 -12.07 12.97 -13.72
CA LEU A 92 -12.35 13.23 -12.32
C LEU A 92 -13.86 13.06 -12.07
N ASN A 93 -14.26 11.88 -11.63
CA ASN A 93 -15.65 11.53 -11.36
C ASN A 93 -15.97 11.45 -9.85
N ASP A 94 -14.95 11.24 -9.03
CA ASP A 94 -15.06 11.07 -7.59
C ASP A 94 -13.80 11.61 -6.91
N CYS A 95 -13.94 12.54 -5.98
CA CYS A 95 -12.84 13.16 -5.25
C CYS A 95 -12.16 12.23 -4.23
N ARG A 96 -12.70 11.04 -3.98
CA ARG A 96 -12.08 10.01 -3.13
C ARG A 96 -10.97 9.24 -3.86
N ASN A 97 -10.89 9.37 -5.18
CA ASN A 97 -9.84 8.72 -5.96
C ASN A 97 -8.54 9.51 -5.90
N SER A 98 -7.42 8.80 -6.03
CA SER A 98 -6.12 9.44 -6.13
C SER A 98 -5.87 9.97 -7.55
N LEU A 99 -5.11 11.07 -7.64
CA LEU A 99 -4.60 11.55 -8.92
C LEU A 99 -3.78 10.47 -9.66
N PHE A 100 -3.02 9.65 -8.90
CA PHE A 100 -2.23 8.56 -9.44
C PHE A 100 -3.10 7.57 -10.22
N GLU A 101 -4.18 7.08 -9.63
CA GLU A 101 -5.08 6.11 -10.26
C GLU A 101 -5.74 6.72 -11.51
N ARG A 102 -6.22 7.96 -11.42
CA ARG A 102 -6.84 8.66 -12.54
C ARG A 102 -5.88 8.82 -13.71
N LEU A 103 -4.67 9.30 -13.46
CA LEU A 103 -3.64 9.45 -14.51
C LEU A 103 -3.18 8.09 -15.04
N TYR A 104 -3.03 7.09 -14.19
CA TYR A 104 -2.67 5.74 -14.64
C TYR A 104 -3.69 5.18 -15.63
N LYS A 105 -4.99 5.36 -15.37
CA LYS A 105 -6.07 4.88 -16.25
C LYS A 105 -6.15 5.64 -17.59
N GLN A 106 -5.77 6.91 -17.62
CA GLN A 106 -5.95 7.79 -18.78
C GLN A 106 -4.68 8.03 -19.59
N SER A 107 -3.51 7.90 -18.98
CA SER A 107 -2.25 8.16 -19.66
C SER A 107 -1.95 7.08 -20.72
N LYS A 108 -1.22 7.48 -21.76
CA LYS A 108 -0.66 6.55 -22.74
C LYS A 108 0.40 5.66 -22.09
N GLU A 109 0.65 4.50 -22.68
CA GLU A 109 1.61 3.53 -22.16
C GLU A 109 3.03 4.09 -21.99
N ASP A 110 3.46 4.98 -22.87
CA ASP A 110 4.77 5.63 -22.81
C ASP A 110 5.01 6.44 -21.54
N PHE A 111 3.94 6.82 -20.83
CA PHE A 111 4.02 7.57 -19.57
C PHE A 111 3.88 6.67 -18.32
N ARG A 112 3.76 5.37 -18.51
CA ARG A 112 3.58 4.39 -17.43
C ARG A 112 4.69 3.37 -17.45
N SER A 113 5.13 2.97 -16.28
CA SER A 113 6.04 1.85 -16.10
C SER A 113 5.57 1.01 -14.93
N ILE A 114 5.67 -0.30 -15.05
CA ILE A 114 5.30 -1.26 -14.00
C ILE A 114 6.54 -1.98 -13.54
N LEU A 115 6.74 -2.05 -12.23
CA LEU A 115 7.78 -2.86 -11.62
C LEU A 115 7.21 -4.27 -11.40
N HIS A 116 7.72 -5.23 -12.17
CA HIS A 116 7.28 -6.63 -12.09
C HIS A 116 8.00 -7.43 -11.01
N LYS A 117 9.10 -6.92 -10.46
CA LYS A 117 9.90 -7.64 -9.46
C LYS A 117 9.65 -7.10 -8.06
N GLN A 118 9.39 -8.01 -7.13
CA GLN A 118 9.22 -7.70 -5.72
C GLN A 118 10.30 -8.42 -4.88
N GLY A 119 10.91 -7.70 -3.94
CA GLY A 119 11.93 -8.22 -3.03
C GLY A 119 11.44 -8.43 -1.59
N ARG A 120 10.16 -8.21 -1.30
CA ARG A 120 9.62 -8.23 0.07
C ARG A 120 9.13 -9.59 0.49
N MET A 121 8.29 -10.23 -0.32
CA MET A 121 7.56 -11.43 0.05
C MET A 121 8.24 -12.68 -0.49
N HIS A 122 8.20 -13.77 0.28
CA HIS A 122 8.48 -15.10 -0.23
C HIS A 122 7.47 -15.46 -1.34
N PRO A 123 7.87 -16.20 -2.42
CA PRO A 123 6.97 -16.55 -3.53
C PRO A 123 5.66 -17.20 -3.11
N ALA A 124 5.68 -18.10 -2.11
CA ALA A 124 4.47 -18.73 -1.58
C ALA A 124 3.49 -17.75 -0.89
N ILE A 125 3.96 -16.57 -0.48
CA ILE A 125 3.10 -15.51 0.06
C ILE A 125 2.58 -14.64 -1.07
N SER A 126 3.45 -14.29 -2.04
CA SER A 126 3.08 -13.42 -3.16
C SER A 126 2.16 -14.12 -4.18
N GLU A 127 2.02 -15.44 -4.11
CA GLU A 127 1.08 -16.20 -4.96
C GLU A 127 -0.37 -15.70 -4.81
N PHE A 128 -0.83 -15.46 -3.58
CA PHE A 128 -2.18 -14.97 -3.33
C PHE A 128 -2.45 -13.60 -3.96
N PRO A 129 -1.68 -12.53 -3.69
CA PRO A 129 -1.88 -11.26 -4.36
C PRO A 129 -1.69 -11.33 -5.87
N ASN A 130 -0.80 -12.19 -6.39
CA ASN A 130 -0.65 -12.40 -7.82
C ASN A 130 -1.92 -12.97 -8.47
N GLN A 131 -2.54 -13.95 -7.85
CA GLN A 131 -3.77 -14.56 -8.38
C GLN A 131 -4.97 -13.63 -8.23
N THR A 132 -5.01 -12.80 -7.18
CA THR A 132 -6.19 -11.99 -6.85
C THR A 132 -6.14 -10.59 -7.45
N PHE A 133 -5.01 -9.91 -7.37
CA PHE A 133 -4.87 -8.50 -7.72
C PHE A 133 -3.94 -8.25 -8.91
N TYR A 134 -2.83 -9.00 -9.00
CA TYR A 134 -1.77 -8.78 -10.01
C TYR A 134 -1.75 -9.88 -11.07
N TYR A 135 -2.91 -10.48 -11.35
CA TYR A 135 -3.01 -11.58 -12.33
C TYR A 135 -2.57 -11.20 -13.76
N ARG A 136 -2.53 -9.92 -14.09
CA ARG A 136 -2.03 -9.41 -15.37
C ARG A 136 -0.53 -9.12 -15.33
N GLU A 137 -0.09 -8.48 -14.25
CA GLU A 137 1.28 -8.01 -14.06
C GLU A 137 2.23 -9.15 -13.66
N GLN A 138 1.75 -10.10 -12.85
CA GLN A 138 2.50 -11.25 -12.34
C GLN A 138 3.82 -10.82 -11.69
N LEU A 139 3.76 -10.48 -10.40
CA LEU A 139 4.95 -10.07 -9.66
C LEU A 139 5.92 -11.25 -9.50
N GLU A 140 7.14 -11.09 -9.98
CA GLU A 140 8.22 -12.06 -9.86
C GLU A 140 9.09 -11.77 -8.64
N PRO A 141 9.61 -12.80 -7.94
CA PRO A 141 10.57 -12.58 -6.86
C PRO A 141 11.90 -12.07 -7.41
N VAL A 142 12.55 -11.19 -6.66
CA VAL A 142 13.99 -10.99 -6.76
C VAL A 142 14.61 -12.08 -5.89
N PRO A 143 15.49 -12.96 -6.39
CA PRO A 143 16.01 -14.11 -5.62
C PRO A 143 16.91 -13.62 -4.47
N LEU A 144 16.29 -13.11 -3.42
CA LEU A 144 16.92 -12.69 -2.19
C LEU A 144 16.89 -13.85 -1.18
N PRO A 145 17.87 -13.96 -0.27
CA PRO A 145 17.98 -15.09 0.66
C PRO A 145 16.68 -15.43 1.39
N HIS A 146 15.96 -14.43 1.90
CA HIS A 146 14.69 -14.64 2.61
C HIS A 146 13.53 -15.09 1.70
N GLN A 147 13.65 -14.94 0.39
CA GLN A 147 12.66 -15.44 -0.59
C GLN A 147 12.92 -16.89 -0.98
N GLU A 148 14.10 -17.44 -0.65
CA GLU A 148 14.52 -18.81 -0.93
C GLU A 148 14.55 -19.68 0.33
N GLU A 149 14.24 -19.12 1.49
CA GLU A 149 14.21 -19.85 2.76
C GLU A 149 13.20 -21.00 2.76
N CYS A 150 13.58 -22.10 3.41
CA CYS A 150 12.67 -23.20 3.69
C CYS A 150 11.51 -22.78 4.60
N LEU A 151 10.48 -23.62 4.70
CA LEU A 151 9.40 -23.42 5.65
C LEU A 151 9.93 -23.24 7.08
N PRO A 152 9.45 -22.26 7.85
CA PRO A 152 10.01 -21.93 9.17
C PRO A 152 10.05 -23.09 10.15
N TYR A 153 9.08 -24.00 10.04
CA TYR A 153 8.92 -25.14 10.95
C TYR A 153 9.20 -26.48 10.30
N ALA A 154 10.00 -26.52 9.21
CA ALA A 154 10.35 -27.77 8.51
C ALA A 154 11.10 -28.78 9.41
N SER A 155 11.87 -28.27 10.39
CA SER A 155 12.62 -29.08 11.36
C SER A 155 11.89 -29.28 12.70
N ALA A 156 10.64 -28.84 12.82
CA ALA A 156 9.86 -28.98 14.05
C ALA A 156 9.50 -30.46 14.33
N PRO A 157 9.15 -30.80 15.58
CA PRO A 157 8.65 -32.12 15.92
C PRO A 157 7.43 -32.53 15.07
N ALA A 158 7.20 -33.84 14.94
CA ALA A 158 6.06 -34.34 14.20
C ALA A 158 4.73 -33.68 14.61
N PRO A 159 3.87 -33.31 13.65
CA PRO A 159 2.61 -32.63 13.95
C PRO A 159 1.69 -33.50 14.81
N GLN A 160 1.09 -32.91 15.83
CA GLN A 160 0.19 -33.60 16.75
C GLN A 160 -1.24 -33.63 16.23
N ASP A 161 -1.62 -32.67 15.41
CA ASP A 161 -2.94 -32.54 14.80
C ASP A 161 -2.91 -31.91 13.40
N ASN A 162 -4.08 -31.72 12.81
CA ASN A 162 -4.22 -31.14 11.47
C ASN A 162 -3.79 -29.66 11.43
N LEU A 163 -3.94 -28.90 12.50
CA LEU A 163 -3.51 -27.50 12.56
C LEU A 163 -1.98 -27.40 12.61
N ASP A 164 -1.32 -28.26 13.41
CA ASP A 164 0.13 -28.36 13.41
C ASP A 164 0.66 -28.69 12.01
N LYS A 165 0.06 -29.68 11.33
CA LYS A 165 0.42 -30.06 9.97
C LYS A 165 0.25 -28.90 8.98
N LEU A 166 -0.83 -28.12 9.13
CA LEU A 166 -1.10 -26.98 8.28
C LEU A 166 -0.02 -25.88 8.46
N ILE A 167 0.31 -25.53 9.71
CA ILE A 167 1.33 -24.53 10.05
C ILE A 167 2.71 -24.97 9.53
N GLN A 168 3.07 -26.25 9.67
CA GLN A 168 4.36 -26.79 9.21
C GLN A 168 4.46 -26.87 7.70
N SER A 169 3.36 -27.01 6.98
CA SER A 169 3.34 -27.24 5.52
C SER A 169 3.06 -26.00 4.68
N ARG A 170 2.67 -24.87 5.28
CA ARG A 170 2.24 -23.68 4.55
C ARG A 170 2.83 -22.40 5.15
N ARG A 171 3.25 -21.47 4.29
CA ARG A 171 3.69 -20.11 4.70
C ARG A 171 2.52 -19.15 4.91
N MET A 172 1.43 -19.39 4.22
CA MET A 172 0.22 -18.58 4.34
C MET A 172 -0.97 -19.49 4.61
N VAL A 173 -1.70 -19.17 5.65
CA VAL A 173 -2.87 -19.93 6.11
C VAL A 173 -4.00 -18.94 6.40
N PHE A 174 -5.18 -19.20 5.86
CA PHE A 174 -6.40 -18.50 6.22
C PHE A 174 -7.19 -19.36 7.21
N ILE A 175 -7.48 -18.81 8.38
CA ILE A 175 -8.30 -19.43 9.43
C ILE A 175 -9.52 -18.55 9.65
N PRO A 176 -10.73 -18.99 9.27
CA PRO A 176 -11.92 -18.19 9.49
C PRO A 176 -12.20 -18.09 10.99
N ALA A 177 -12.53 -16.88 11.45
CA ALA A 177 -12.94 -16.60 12.82
C ALA A 177 -14.42 -16.21 12.81
N ASP A 178 -15.31 -17.21 12.63
CA ASP A 178 -16.74 -16.96 12.65
C ASP A 178 -17.17 -16.51 14.06
N ALA A 179 -17.76 -15.31 14.14
CA ALA A 179 -18.37 -14.84 15.37
C ALA A 179 -19.72 -15.58 15.55
N PRO A 180 -20.02 -16.16 16.72
CA PRO A 180 -21.36 -16.64 16.99
C PRO A 180 -22.33 -15.46 16.95
N ASP A 181 -23.45 -15.62 16.23
CA ASP A 181 -24.44 -14.58 15.91
C ASP A 181 -25.06 -13.83 17.11
N ASN A 182 -24.71 -14.19 18.34
CA ASN A 182 -25.43 -13.76 19.55
C ASN A 182 -24.61 -12.96 20.56
N LEU A 183 -23.38 -12.56 20.25
CA LEU A 183 -22.56 -11.75 21.17
C LEU A 183 -22.35 -10.37 20.57
N ALA A 184 -22.86 -9.33 21.23
CA ALA A 184 -22.61 -7.94 20.93
C ALA A 184 -21.13 -7.61 21.20
N TYR A 185 -20.26 -7.98 20.27
CA TYR A 185 -18.87 -7.52 20.28
C TYR A 185 -18.81 -6.08 19.75
N SER A 186 -17.96 -5.27 20.33
CA SER A 186 -17.64 -3.99 19.69
C SER A 186 -16.92 -4.29 18.37
N GLU A 187 -17.04 -3.42 17.37
CA GLU A 187 -16.34 -3.53 16.08
C GLU A 187 -14.79 -3.72 16.22
N LYS A 188 -14.25 -3.47 17.41
CA LYS A 188 -12.82 -3.57 17.73
C LYS A 188 -12.45 -4.79 18.58
N THR A 189 -13.38 -5.69 18.87
CA THR A 189 -13.15 -6.82 19.79
C THR A 189 -13.69 -8.13 19.17
N ASN A 190 -12.80 -9.04 18.85
CA ASN A 190 -13.17 -10.40 18.40
C ASN A 190 -12.49 -11.44 19.31
N ILE A 191 -13.26 -12.02 20.23
CA ILE A 191 -12.76 -13.03 21.18
C ILE A 191 -12.35 -14.32 20.49
N ASN A 192 -13.02 -14.69 19.37
CA ASN A 192 -12.67 -15.90 18.64
C ASN A 192 -11.33 -15.74 17.93
N GLU A 193 -11.05 -14.59 17.31
CA GLU A 193 -9.72 -14.28 16.78
C GLU A 193 -8.65 -14.34 17.87
N ALA A 194 -8.91 -13.73 19.03
CA ALA A 194 -7.96 -13.77 20.16
C ALA A 194 -7.66 -15.20 20.62
N ARG A 195 -8.67 -16.09 20.66
CA ARG A 195 -8.48 -17.50 21.00
C ARG A 195 -7.68 -18.26 19.93
N ILE A 196 -7.96 -17.99 18.66
CA ILE A 196 -7.20 -18.57 17.53
C ILE A 196 -5.73 -18.13 17.63
N VAL A 197 -5.48 -16.83 17.83
CA VAL A 197 -4.12 -16.29 17.97
C VAL A 197 -3.40 -16.95 19.16
N ALA A 198 -4.03 -17.06 20.32
CA ALA A 198 -3.46 -17.73 21.48
C ALA A 198 -3.11 -19.20 21.21
N ALA A 199 -4.01 -19.95 20.56
CA ALA A 199 -3.76 -21.33 20.17
C ALA A 199 -2.64 -21.48 19.16
N LEU A 200 -2.50 -20.55 18.22
CA LEU A 200 -1.41 -20.54 17.25
C LEU A 200 -0.07 -20.24 17.92
N LEU A 201 -0.02 -19.24 18.82
CA LEU A 201 1.20 -18.89 19.55
C LEU A 201 1.69 -20.05 20.43
N GLU A 202 0.81 -20.75 21.10
CA GLU A 202 1.15 -21.94 21.92
C GLU A 202 1.79 -23.05 21.05
N ARG A 203 1.23 -23.29 19.85
CA ARG A 203 1.78 -24.26 18.90
C ARG A 203 3.14 -23.86 18.37
N ILE A 204 3.29 -22.61 17.95
CA ILE A 204 4.54 -22.06 17.43
C ILE A 204 5.62 -22.15 18.53
N TYR A 205 5.30 -21.75 19.76
CA TYR A 205 6.22 -21.87 20.89
C TYR A 205 6.71 -23.30 21.12
N ARG A 206 5.80 -24.27 21.03
CA ARG A 206 6.16 -25.69 21.10
C ARG A 206 7.03 -26.14 19.92
N MET A 207 6.73 -25.69 18.71
CA MET A 207 7.48 -26.02 17.48
C MET A 207 8.88 -25.44 17.46
N THR A 208 9.09 -24.32 18.14
CA THR A 208 10.39 -23.63 18.27
C THR A 208 11.16 -24.06 19.52
N SER A 209 10.83 -25.21 20.12
CA SER A 209 11.48 -25.74 21.33
C SER A 209 11.43 -24.78 22.53
N GLY A 210 10.38 -23.96 22.61
CA GLY A 210 10.16 -23.00 23.70
C GLY A 210 10.97 -21.71 23.59
N THR A 211 11.53 -21.42 22.42
CA THR A 211 12.21 -20.14 22.16
C THR A 211 11.44 -19.37 21.10
N PHE A 212 11.22 -18.07 21.33
CA PHE A 212 10.91 -17.16 20.26
C PHE A 212 12.20 -16.39 19.95
N ASP A 213 12.81 -16.63 18.80
CA ASP A 213 13.86 -15.74 18.32
C ASP A 213 13.21 -14.42 17.92
N ALA A 214 13.67 -13.33 18.52
CA ALA A 214 13.18 -11.98 18.33
C ALA A 214 13.71 -11.36 17.02
#